data_e68f763709e8687eacd83a365898f9ba
#
_entry.id   e68f763709e8687eacd83a365898f9ba
#
_cell.length_a   1.000
_cell.length_b   1.000
_cell.length_c   1.000
_cell.angle_alpha   90.00
_cell.angle_beta   90.00
_cell.angle_gamma   90.00
#
_symmetry.space_group_name_H-M   'P 1'
#
loop_
_entity.id
_entity.type
_entity.pdbx_description
1 polymer ?
#
loop_
_entity_poly.entity_id
_entity_poly.type
_entity_poly.pdbx_seq_one_letter_code
_entity_poly.pdbx_strand_id
1 'polypeptide(L)'
;MSFEFTVLSDERFIEILEAWVDSPWPKTAEDGYALRDRFGWVPSENKPDVFTSDVVPDELSAAFTSRQGVIGSFDFPITDIAPEEARGDSLKDALVIYRRFCDILTSRYGKPRRRKNRNRYYRSIFVTSQGVGVSVGGTIAHVSCVVESPEEMFIASEYARLVAKGYISEDE
;
A
#
# COMPACT_ATOMS: atom_id res chain seq x y z
N MET A 1 20.75 16.46 -11.65
CA MET A 1 20.48 16.64 -10.21
C MET A 1 19.71 15.44 -9.71
N SER A 2 20.12 14.87 -8.59
CA SER A 2 19.35 13.83 -7.93
C SER A 2 18.09 14.43 -7.29
N PHE A 3 16.96 13.80 -7.51
CA PHE A 3 15.71 14.14 -6.82
C PHE A 3 15.77 13.58 -5.40
N GLU A 4 15.44 14.39 -4.42
CA GLU A 4 15.34 13.97 -3.03
C GLU A 4 13.86 13.73 -2.68
N PHE A 5 13.53 12.48 -2.37
CA PHE A 5 12.17 12.12 -1.99
C PHE A 5 11.78 12.72 -0.64
N THR A 6 10.56 13.22 -0.55
CA THR A 6 9.85 13.38 0.72
C THR A 6 9.40 11.99 1.17
N VAL A 7 9.85 11.55 2.34
CA VAL A 7 9.62 10.19 2.82
C VAL A 7 8.80 10.22 4.10
N LEU A 8 7.80 9.35 4.19
CA LEU A 8 7.04 9.10 5.42
C LEU A 8 7.99 8.68 6.54
N SER A 9 7.81 9.22 7.76
CA SER A 9 8.62 8.80 8.90
C SER A 9 8.30 7.36 9.32
N ASP A 10 9.27 6.68 9.92
CA ASP A 10 9.07 5.32 10.43
C ASP A 10 7.99 5.28 11.50
N GLU A 11 7.97 6.27 12.40
CA GLU A 11 6.97 6.40 13.47
C GLU A 11 5.57 6.55 12.89
N ARG A 12 5.41 7.40 11.88
CA ARG A 12 4.11 7.63 11.23
C ARG A 12 3.63 6.40 10.46
N PHE A 13 4.55 5.71 9.80
CA PHE A 13 4.23 4.44 9.13
C PHE A 13 3.72 3.40 10.13
N ILE A 14 4.38 3.26 11.28
CA ILE A 14 3.96 2.34 12.34
C ILE A 14 2.58 2.73 12.90
N GLU A 15 2.32 4.02 13.14
CA GLU A 15 0.99 4.50 13.56
C GLU A 15 -0.11 4.11 12.56
N ILE A 16 0.17 4.24 11.26
CA ILE A 16 -0.77 3.84 10.20
C ILE A 16 -0.99 2.32 10.24
N LEU A 17 0.07 1.52 10.38
CA LEU A 17 -0.07 0.06 10.50
C LEU A 17 -0.90 -0.34 11.72
N GLU A 18 -0.68 0.27 12.87
CA GLU A 18 -1.45 0.01 14.08
C GLU A 18 -2.94 0.31 13.91
N ALA A 19 -3.25 1.43 13.29
CA ALA A 19 -4.63 1.88 13.12
C ALA A 19 -5.37 1.14 12.00
N TRP A 20 -4.73 0.95 10.85
CA TRP A 20 -5.36 0.36 9.66
C TRP A 20 -5.20 -1.15 9.57
N VAL A 21 -4.08 -1.70 9.98
CA VAL A 21 -3.73 -3.12 9.76
C VAL A 21 -4.00 -3.97 10.99
N ASP A 22 -3.45 -3.56 12.14
CA ASP A 22 -3.46 -4.39 13.36
C ASP A 22 -4.77 -4.29 14.14
N SER A 23 -5.57 -3.25 13.92
CA SER A 23 -6.93 -3.15 14.45
C SER A 23 -7.86 -4.17 13.77
N PRO A 24 -8.99 -4.54 14.41
CA PRO A 24 -9.83 -5.63 13.91
C PRO A 24 -10.36 -5.45 12.49
N TRP A 25 -10.42 -6.53 11.75
CA TRP A 25 -11.08 -6.65 10.45
C TRP A 25 -12.32 -7.56 10.57
N PRO A 26 -13.37 -7.41 9.71
CA PRO A 26 -13.48 -6.44 8.59
C PRO A 26 -13.70 -5.01 9.06
N LYS A 27 -13.35 -4.04 8.17
CA LYS A 27 -13.59 -2.62 8.37
C LYS A 27 -14.69 -2.13 7.43
N THR A 28 -15.55 -1.26 7.94
CA THR A 28 -16.56 -0.58 7.12
C THR A 28 -16.00 0.69 6.48
N ALA A 29 -16.71 1.24 5.50
CA ALA A 29 -16.37 2.54 4.92
C ALA A 29 -16.36 3.66 5.97
N GLU A 30 -17.27 3.61 6.96
CA GLU A 30 -17.30 4.56 8.09
C GLU A 30 -16.05 4.46 8.95
N ASP A 31 -15.54 3.24 9.20
CA ASP A 31 -14.26 3.04 9.88
C ASP A 31 -13.12 3.71 9.09
N GLY A 32 -13.14 3.58 7.76
CA GLY A 32 -12.18 4.22 6.87
C GLY A 32 -12.23 5.75 6.94
N TYR A 33 -13.41 6.34 6.95
CA TYR A 33 -13.57 7.79 7.10
C TYR A 33 -13.08 8.28 8.46
N ALA A 34 -13.38 7.55 9.53
CA ALA A 34 -12.91 7.88 10.87
C ALA A 34 -11.39 7.81 10.98
N LEU A 35 -10.76 6.80 10.38
CA LEU A 35 -9.31 6.67 10.34
C LEU A 35 -8.67 7.80 9.51
N ARG A 36 -9.20 8.09 8.32
CA ARG A 36 -8.77 9.23 7.50
C ARG A 36 -8.75 10.52 8.32
N ASP A 37 -9.85 10.81 9.00
CA ASP A 37 -10.02 12.04 9.78
C ASP A 37 -9.08 12.08 11.00
N ARG A 38 -8.87 10.94 11.66
CA ARG A 38 -7.89 10.79 12.76
C ARG A 38 -6.47 11.14 12.34
N PHE A 39 -6.09 10.80 11.11
CA PHE A 39 -4.77 11.12 10.56
C PHE A 39 -4.69 12.55 9.99
N GLY A 40 -5.80 13.29 9.94
CA GLY A 40 -5.86 14.65 9.40
C GLY A 40 -5.77 14.70 7.87
N TRP A 41 -6.05 13.60 7.18
CA TRP A 41 -6.06 13.54 5.73
C TRP A 41 -7.35 14.16 5.18
N VAL A 42 -7.21 15.03 4.18
CA VAL A 42 -8.31 15.82 3.62
C VAL A 42 -8.98 15.08 2.48
N PRO A 43 -10.28 14.80 2.56
CA PRO A 43 -11.00 14.10 1.49
C PRO A 43 -11.23 14.98 0.26
N SER A 44 -11.37 14.33 -0.90
CA SER A 44 -11.92 14.94 -2.09
C SER A 44 -13.38 15.36 -1.87
N GLU A 45 -13.78 16.48 -2.45
CA GLU A 45 -15.16 16.98 -2.34
C GLU A 45 -16.21 15.99 -2.89
N ASN A 46 -15.85 15.25 -3.95
CA ASN A 46 -16.77 14.36 -4.66
C ASN A 46 -16.54 12.86 -4.39
N LYS A 47 -15.41 12.51 -3.77
CA LYS A 47 -15.01 11.12 -3.49
C LYS A 47 -14.39 11.05 -2.10
N PRO A 48 -15.19 10.83 -1.06
CA PRO A 48 -14.71 10.86 0.33
C PRO A 48 -13.73 9.73 0.67
N ASP A 49 -13.67 8.68 -0.15
CA ASP A 49 -12.73 7.57 -0.09
C ASP A 49 -11.36 7.85 -0.76
N VAL A 50 -11.21 9.04 -1.38
CA VAL A 50 -9.95 9.55 -1.95
C VAL A 50 -9.54 10.79 -1.18
N PHE A 51 -8.30 10.86 -0.71
CA PHE A 51 -7.84 11.90 0.19
C PHE A 51 -6.34 12.19 0.08
N THR A 52 -5.90 13.24 0.74
CA THR A 52 -4.48 13.61 0.83
C THR A 52 -3.70 12.64 1.71
N SER A 53 -2.39 12.78 1.74
CA SER A 53 -1.49 11.99 2.59
C SER A 53 -0.43 12.86 3.26
N ASP A 54 0.34 12.27 4.17
CA ASP A 54 1.40 13.00 4.89
C ASP A 54 2.54 13.47 3.96
N VAL A 55 2.86 12.69 2.93
CA VAL A 55 3.98 13.01 2.01
C VAL A 55 3.56 13.85 0.81
N VAL A 56 2.26 13.91 0.54
CA VAL A 56 1.67 14.74 -0.54
C VAL A 56 0.42 15.45 0.02
N PRO A 57 0.61 16.44 0.91
CA PRO A 57 -0.50 17.04 1.66
C PRO A 57 -1.43 17.91 0.82
N ASP A 58 -0.97 18.39 -0.33
CA ASP A 58 -1.71 19.30 -1.21
C ASP A 58 -2.40 18.59 -2.38
N GLU A 59 -2.23 17.27 -2.52
CA GLU A 59 -2.80 16.48 -3.60
C GLU A 59 -3.49 15.22 -3.09
N LEU A 60 -4.49 14.75 -3.83
CA LEU A 60 -5.16 13.48 -3.56
C LEU A 60 -4.20 12.32 -3.93
N SER A 61 -3.73 11.61 -2.94
CA SER A 61 -2.66 10.61 -3.11
C SER A 61 -2.90 9.30 -2.39
N ALA A 62 -3.93 9.22 -1.57
CA ALA A 62 -4.34 8.02 -0.84
C ALA A 62 -5.81 7.71 -1.10
N ALA A 63 -6.18 6.44 -1.03
CA ALA A 63 -7.56 6.01 -1.20
C ALA A 63 -7.83 4.67 -0.52
N PHE A 64 -9.08 4.41 -0.18
CA PHE A 64 -9.54 3.05 0.06
C PHE A 64 -10.66 2.68 -0.91
N THR A 65 -10.79 1.41 -1.23
CA THR A 65 -11.92 0.86 -1.98
C THR A 65 -12.86 0.16 -1.04
N SER A 66 -14.16 0.25 -1.32
CA SER A 66 -15.16 -0.49 -0.56
C SER A 66 -16.14 -1.15 -1.51
N ARG A 67 -16.65 -2.31 -1.09
CA ARG A 67 -17.69 -3.06 -1.78
C ARG A 67 -18.78 -3.38 -0.78
N GLN A 68 -20.01 -2.96 -1.08
CA GLN A 68 -21.15 -3.11 -0.16
C GLN A 68 -20.88 -2.54 1.24
N GLY A 69 -20.16 -1.41 1.31
CA GLY A 69 -19.84 -0.74 2.57
C GLY A 69 -18.68 -1.36 3.37
N VAL A 70 -18.00 -2.39 2.84
CA VAL A 70 -16.85 -3.04 3.48
C VAL A 70 -15.57 -2.73 2.69
N ILE A 71 -14.51 -2.33 3.41
CA ILE A 71 -13.22 -1.98 2.80
C ILE A 71 -12.54 -3.24 2.27
N GLY A 72 -12.16 -3.20 0.98
CA GLY A 72 -11.34 -4.23 0.33
C GLY A 72 -9.85 -3.91 0.35
N SER A 73 -9.50 -2.66 0.06
CA SER A 73 -8.10 -2.22 0.05
C SER A 73 -7.95 -0.77 0.48
N PHE A 74 -6.76 -0.45 0.98
CA PHE A 74 -6.33 0.91 1.29
C PHE A 74 -4.93 1.10 0.75
N ASP A 75 -4.69 2.17 0.01
CA ASP A 75 -3.36 2.53 -0.49
C ASP A 75 -2.95 3.94 -0.06
N PHE A 76 -1.65 4.11 0.17
CA PHE A 76 -1.08 5.39 0.53
C PHE A 76 0.39 5.47 0.11
N PRO A 77 0.87 6.67 -0.25
CA PRO A 77 2.25 6.85 -0.63
C PRO A 77 3.19 6.82 0.59
N ILE A 78 4.34 6.20 0.41
CA ILE A 78 5.48 6.29 1.32
C ILE A 78 6.38 7.45 0.91
N THR A 79 6.44 7.73 -0.40
CA THR A 79 7.17 8.88 -0.95
C THR A 79 6.26 9.73 -1.82
N ASP A 80 6.67 10.97 -2.05
CA ASP A 80 6.18 11.76 -3.17
C ASP A 80 6.63 11.15 -4.52
N ILE A 81 6.23 11.76 -5.61
CA ILE A 81 6.49 11.25 -6.96
C ILE A 81 7.64 12.04 -7.59
N ALA A 82 8.71 11.34 -7.99
CA ALA A 82 9.79 11.94 -8.73
C ALA A 82 9.30 12.48 -10.09
N PRO A 83 9.62 13.73 -10.44
CA PRO A 83 9.27 14.30 -11.74
C PRO A 83 9.96 13.52 -12.88
N GLU A 84 9.40 13.59 -14.06
CA GLU A 84 9.82 12.76 -15.21
C GLU A 84 11.31 12.88 -15.51
N GLU A 85 11.86 14.10 -15.45
CA GLU A 85 13.26 14.40 -15.69
C GLU A 85 14.22 13.78 -14.67
N ALA A 86 13.75 13.47 -13.47
CA ALA A 86 14.56 12.88 -12.40
C ALA A 86 14.47 11.35 -12.31
N ARG A 87 13.52 10.72 -13.00
CA ARG A 87 13.22 9.28 -12.86
C ARG A 87 14.38 8.36 -13.24
N GLY A 88 15.27 8.82 -14.13
CA GLY A 88 16.47 8.05 -14.51
C GLY A 88 17.39 7.75 -13.32
N ASP A 89 17.54 8.69 -12.42
CA ASP A 89 18.47 8.63 -11.29
C ASP A 89 17.79 8.20 -9.97
N SER A 90 16.46 8.31 -9.89
CA SER A 90 15.71 8.08 -8.63
C SER A 90 15.51 6.60 -8.25
N LEU A 91 15.72 5.66 -9.16
CA LEU A 91 15.50 4.23 -8.87
C LEU A 91 16.33 3.72 -7.70
N LYS A 92 17.59 4.13 -7.61
CA LYS A 92 18.50 3.70 -6.54
C LYS A 92 17.98 4.14 -5.18
N ASP A 93 17.55 5.39 -5.08
CA ASP A 93 17.05 5.96 -3.84
C ASP A 93 15.68 5.36 -3.48
N ALA A 94 14.80 5.18 -4.45
CA ALA A 94 13.53 4.47 -4.27
C ALA A 94 13.73 3.03 -3.73
N LEU A 95 14.72 2.29 -4.24
CA LEU A 95 15.03 0.95 -3.76
C LEU A 95 15.58 0.94 -2.33
N VAL A 96 16.37 1.94 -1.94
CA VAL A 96 16.85 2.09 -0.55
C VAL A 96 15.67 2.32 0.39
N ILE A 97 14.76 3.23 0.03
CA ILE A 97 13.53 3.50 0.80
C ILE A 97 12.66 2.24 0.88
N TYR A 98 12.39 1.59 -0.24
CA TYR A 98 11.64 0.34 -0.28
C TYR A 98 12.18 -0.71 0.70
N ARG A 99 13.49 -0.95 0.70
CA ARG A 99 14.12 -1.93 1.60
C ARG A 99 13.95 -1.57 3.06
N ARG A 100 14.10 -0.29 3.40
CA ARG A 100 13.88 0.21 4.77
C ARG A 100 12.48 -0.10 5.28
N PHE A 101 11.44 0.16 4.49
CA PHE A 101 10.06 -0.13 4.86
C PHE A 101 9.75 -1.63 4.86
N CYS A 102 10.35 -2.41 3.97
CA CYS A 102 10.30 -3.88 4.05
C CYS A 102 10.91 -4.42 5.35
N ASP A 103 12.00 -3.82 5.85
CA ASP A 103 12.61 -4.22 7.12
C ASP A 103 11.68 -3.94 8.30
N ILE A 104 10.95 -2.82 8.30
CA ILE A 104 9.92 -2.53 9.32
C ILE A 104 8.82 -3.60 9.29
N LEU A 105 8.31 -3.94 8.09
CA LEU A 105 7.28 -4.97 7.95
C LEU A 105 7.79 -6.37 8.35
N THR A 106 9.04 -6.68 8.01
CA THR A 106 9.66 -7.96 8.40
C THR A 106 9.78 -8.10 9.91
N SER A 107 10.17 -7.03 10.61
CA SER A 107 10.24 -7.01 12.07
C SER A 107 8.86 -7.18 12.72
N ARG A 108 7.80 -6.70 12.05
CA ARG A 108 6.45 -6.71 12.60
C ARG A 108 5.65 -7.95 12.24
N TYR A 109 5.75 -8.43 11.00
CA TYR A 109 4.92 -9.51 10.46
C TYR A 109 5.69 -10.75 10.00
N GLY A 110 7.01 -10.75 10.12
CA GLY A 110 7.86 -11.84 9.65
C GLY A 110 8.23 -11.68 8.17
N LYS A 111 8.78 -12.74 7.59
CA LYS A 111 9.25 -12.73 6.20
C LYS A 111 8.09 -12.46 5.22
N PRO A 112 8.35 -11.75 4.11
CA PRO A 112 7.34 -11.58 3.08
C PRO A 112 6.93 -12.94 2.50
N ARG A 113 5.62 -13.12 2.30
CA ARG A 113 5.06 -14.33 1.68
C ARG A 113 5.42 -14.40 0.20
N ARG A 114 5.46 -13.25 -0.47
CA ARG A 114 5.73 -13.15 -1.90
C ARG A 114 6.52 -11.88 -2.23
N ARG A 115 7.44 -12.01 -3.18
CA ARG A 115 8.15 -10.88 -3.79
C ARG A 115 7.89 -10.87 -5.29
N LYS A 116 7.64 -9.70 -5.85
CA LYS A 116 7.52 -9.46 -7.28
C LYS A 116 8.60 -8.47 -7.71
N ASN A 117 9.29 -8.76 -8.80
CA ASN A 117 10.22 -7.85 -9.43
C ASN A 117 10.12 -8.05 -10.95
N ARG A 118 9.44 -7.13 -11.63
CA ARG A 118 9.22 -7.20 -13.08
C ARG A 118 9.20 -5.80 -13.68
N ASN A 119 9.98 -5.56 -14.72
CA ASN A 119 9.97 -4.35 -15.53
C ASN A 119 10.04 -3.04 -14.70
N ARG A 120 11.02 -2.92 -13.79
CA ARG A 120 11.19 -1.77 -12.90
C ARG A 120 10.04 -1.57 -11.88
N TYR A 121 9.17 -2.53 -11.76
CA TYR A 121 8.16 -2.63 -10.71
C TYR A 121 8.59 -3.68 -9.70
N TYR A 122 8.62 -3.31 -8.44
CA TYR A 122 9.01 -4.20 -7.35
C TYR A 122 7.99 -4.11 -6.20
N ARG A 123 7.74 -5.25 -5.55
CA ARG A 123 6.80 -5.33 -4.43
C ARG A 123 7.11 -6.53 -3.53
N SER A 124 7.01 -6.33 -2.23
CA SER A 124 7.00 -7.39 -1.22
C SER A 124 5.66 -7.42 -0.50
N ILE A 125 5.07 -8.61 -0.38
CA ILE A 125 3.75 -8.83 0.21
C ILE A 125 3.92 -9.59 1.51
N PHE A 126 3.41 -9.02 2.60
CA PHE A 126 3.37 -9.59 3.94
C PHE A 126 1.93 -9.95 4.30
N VAL A 127 1.74 -10.95 5.13
CA VAL A 127 0.40 -11.34 5.60
C VAL A 127 0.42 -11.40 7.11
N THR A 128 -0.53 -10.70 7.73
CA THR A 128 -0.68 -10.65 9.19
C THR A 128 -1.36 -11.90 9.73
N SER A 129 -1.38 -12.07 11.05
CA SER A 129 -2.11 -13.16 11.72
C SER A 129 -3.62 -13.12 11.48
N GLN A 130 -4.18 -11.96 11.17
CA GLN A 130 -5.60 -11.81 10.78
C GLN A 130 -5.86 -12.14 9.30
N GLY A 131 -4.83 -12.41 8.51
CA GLY A 131 -4.95 -12.62 7.06
C GLY A 131 -4.95 -11.34 6.23
N VAL A 132 -4.68 -10.18 6.83
CA VAL A 132 -4.55 -8.91 6.13
C VAL A 132 -3.26 -8.91 5.31
N GLY A 133 -3.35 -8.51 4.04
CA GLY A 133 -2.19 -8.30 3.19
C GLY A 133 -1.63 -6.90 3.37
N VAL A 134 -0.33 -6.79 3.57
CA VAL A 134 0.40 -5.51 3.58
C VAL A 134 1.52 -5.60 2.59
N SER A 135 1.55 -4.70 1.62
CA SER A 135 2.62 -4.70 0.64
C SER A 135 3.26 -3.33 0.51
N VAL A 136 4.58 -3.34 0.42
CA VAL A 136 5.38 -2.18 0.04
C VAL A 136 5.97 -2.45 -1.32
N GLY A 137 5.87 -1.48 -2.21
CA GLY A 137 6.38 -1.59 -3.55
C GLY A 137 6.45 -0.24 -4.24
N GLY A 138 6.92 -0.26 -5.45
CA GLY A 138 7.03 0.96 -6.22
C GLY A 138 7.61 0.77 -7.60
N THR A 139 7.96 1.90 -8.16
CA THR A 139 8.57 2.05 -9.48
C THR A 139 9.83 2.92 -9.36
N ILE A 140 10.36 3.35 -10.48
CA ILE A 140 11.43 4.36 -10.51
C ILE A 140 10.98 5.72 -9.98
N ALA A 141 9.67 5.96 -9.89
CA ALA A 141 9.11 7.27 -9.58
C ALA A 141 8.65 7.44 -8.13
N HIS A 142 8.30 6.35 -7.43
CA HIS A 142 7.74 6.43 -6.08
C HIS A 142 7.75 5.08 -5.37
N VAL A 143 7.53 5.12 -4.06
CA VAL A 143 7.27 3.96 -3.19
C VAL A 143 5.92 4.14 -2.51
N SER A 144 5.12 3.08 -2.44
CA SER A 144 3.79 3.09 -1.83
C SER A 144 3.54 1.83 -1.00
N CYS A 145 2.53 1.92 -0.14
CA CYS A 145 2.01 0.81 0.64
C CYS A 145 0.57 0.51 0.25
N VAL A 146 0.23 -0.77 0.15
CA VAL A 146 -1.14 -1.24 -0.10
C VAL A 146 -1.52 -2.22 1.00
N VAL A 147 -2.68 -2.00 1.59
CA VAL A 147 -3.31 -2.87 2.58
C VAL A 147 -4.51 -3.54 1.91
N GLU A 148 -4.59 -4.86 2.00
CA GLU A 148 -5.70 -5.64 1.43
C GLU A 148 -6.41 -6.42 2.52
N SER A 149 -7.74 -6.41 2.49
CA SER A 149 -8.56 -7.13 3.44
C SER A 149 -8.28 -8.65 3.43
N PRO A 150 -8.58 -9.37 4.50
CA PRO A 150 -8.49 -10.84 4.50
C PRO A 150 -9.30 -11.48 3.37
N GLU A 151 -10.45 -10.91 3.01
CA GLU A 151 -11.29 -11.39 1.90
C GLU A 151 -10.60 -11.24 0.55
N GLU A 152 -10.03 -10.06 0.27
CA GLU A 152 -9.26 -9.83 -0.98
C GLU A 152 -8.04 -10.75 -1.06
N MET A 153 -7.34 -10.95 0.03
CA MET A 153 -6.22 -11.89 0.10
C MET A 153 -6.64 -13.33 -0.16
N PHE A 154 -7.79 -13.73 0.35
CA PHE A 154 -8.36 -15.06 0.09
C PHE A 154 -8.75 -15.23 -1.38
N ILE A 155 -9.46 -14.25 -1.96
CA ILE A 155 -9.86 -14.26 -3.38
C ILE A 155 -8.62 -14.35 -4.29
N ALA A 156 -7.60 -13.55 -4.04
CA ALA A 156 -6.36 -13.60 -4.81
C ALA A 156 -5.64 -14.96 -4.71
N SER A 157 -5.65 -15.58 -3.54
CA SER A 157 -5.08 -16.90 -3.31
C SER A 157 -5.84 -18.00 -4.07
N GLU A 158 -7.19 -17.97 -4.04
CA GLU A 158 -8.02 -18.91 -4.76
C GLU A 158 -7.89 -18.75 -6.28
N TYR A 159 -7.83 -17.51 -6.77
CA TYR A 159 -7.58 -17.24 -8.19
C TYR A 159 -6.24 -17.85 -8.63
N ALA A 160 -5.16 -17.60 -7.90
CA ALA A 160 -3.85 -18.16 -8.19
C ALA A 160 -3.86 -19.71 -8.18
N ARG A 161 -4.61 -20.31 -7.27
CA ARG A 161 -4.78 -21.77 -7.19
C ARG A 161 -5.50 -22.34 -8.42
N LEU A 162 -6.54 -21.65 -8.88
CA LEU A 162 -7.32 -22.07 -10.06
C LEU A 162 -6.49 -21.94 -11.35
N VAL A 163 -5.73 -20.86 -11.48
CA VAL A 163 -4.76 -20.68 -12.60
C VAL A 163 -3.72 -21.80 -12.60
N ALA A 164 -3.11 -22.08 -11.45
CA ALA A 164 -2.09 -23.13 -11.33
C ALA A 164 -2.63 -24.53 -11.66
N LYS A 165 -3.93 -24.77 -11.47
CA LYS A 165 -4.61 -26.02 -11.85
C LYS A 165 -5.13 -26.03 -13.30
N GLY A 166 -5.00 -24.94 -14.03
CA GLY A 166 -5.46 -24.80 -15.40
C GLY A 166 -6.97 -24.70 -15.56
N TYR A 167 -7.71 -24.34 -14.50
CA TYR A 167 -9.15 -24.17 -14.58
C TYR A 167 -9.56 -22.82 -15.17
N ILE A 168 -8.70 -21.81 -15.06
CA ILE A 168 -8.86 -20.48 -15.66
C ILE A 168 -7.53 -20.04 -16.26
N SER A 169 -7.56 -19.19 -17.29
CA SER A 169 -6.34 -18.62 -17.86
C SER A 169 -5.89 -17.36 -17.10
N GLU A 170 -4.60 -17.02 -17.19
CA GLU A 170 -4.08 -15.78 -16.57
C GLU A 170 -4.63 -14.50 -17.22
N ASP A 171 -5.21 -14.63 -18.43
CA ASP A 171 -5.68 -13.50 -19.25
C ASP A 171 -7.21 -13.28 -19.19
N GLU A 172 -7.91 -14.00 -18.34
CA GLU A 172 -9.37 -13.86 -18.13
C GLU A 172 -9.67 -12.93 -16.92
#